data_cdb6b72cc30692cc432dd80bb8ac44a4
#
_entry.id   cdb6b72cc30692cc432dd80bb8ac44a4
#
_cell.length_a   1.000
_cell.length_b   1.000
_cell.length_c   1.000
_cell.angle_alpha   90.00
_cell.angle_beta   90.00
_cell.angle_gamma   90.00
#
_symmetry.space_group_name_H-M   'P 1'
#
loop_
_entity.id
_entity.type
_entity.pdbx_description
1 polymer ?
#
loop_
_entity_poly.entity_id
_entity_poly.type
_entity_poly.pdbx_seq_one_letter_code
_entity_poly.pdbx_strand_id
1 'polypeptide(L)'
;MPTTTLQIPTADGLADAFAAFPDSGRRHPGLLMYPDGFGIRPVLRDMAAELAGHGYYVLVPNVFYRNGPTPVIELPDYIGEEARSGVMAQVMPLIGAHTAERARSDAAAYLAFLNGRPEVSDGPVAVTGYCIGGLLAMRTAAAHPDKVAAVAGFHAPVGADGPELFSTVTAQVHLGHAEGDITPEELGELNRSLDAAGVGFTSEIYPGTVHGFTMSDTDAFSASGLRRHWDRLLPLLERSLPAG
;
A
#
# COMPACT_ATOMS: atom_id res chain seq x y z
N MET A 1 -7.42 11.98 -15.91
CA MET A 1 -7.53 10.54 -15.60
C MET A 1 -8.94 10.26 -15.10
N PRO A 2 -9.66 9.27 -15.63
CA PRO A 2 -10.91 8.79 -15.05
C PRO A 2 -10.70 8.28 -13.63
N THR A 3 -11.66 8.60 -12.78
CA THR A 3 -11.73 8.10 -11.40
C THR A 3 -13.13 7.64 -11.09
N THR A 4 -13.27 6.66 -10.21
CA THR A 4 -14.59 6.15 -9.82
C THR A 4 -14.55 5.62 -8.38
N THR A 5 -15.70 5.64 -7.73
CA THR A 5 -15.91 4.93 -6.46
C THR A 5 -16.62 3.61 -6.76
N LEU A 6 -16.13 2.55 -6.15
CA LEU A 6 -16.55 1.17 -6.37
C LEU A 6 -16.97 0.51 -5.06
N GLN A 7 -17.69 -0.60 -5.16
CA GLN A 7 -18.02 -1.44 -4.01
C GLN A 7 -17.45 -2.84 -4.27
N ILE A 8 -16.63 -3.32 -3.36
CA ILE A 8 -15.97 -4.62 -3.44
C ILE A 8 -16.70 -5.59 -2.51
N PRO A 9 -17.33 -6.65 -3.02
CA PRO A 9 -17.86 -7.71 -2.17
C PRO A 9 -16.73 -8.42 -1.43
N THR A 10 -16.87 -8.48 -0.10
CA THR A 10 -15.94 -9.19 0.79
C THR A 10 -16.70 -10.20 1.65
N ALA A 11 -16.00 -11.00 2.43
CA ALA A 11 -16.62 -11.97 3.33
C ALA A 11 -17.51 -11.29 4.40
N ASP A 12 -17.15 -10.07 4.82
CA ASP A 12 -17.81 -9.37 5.94
C ASP A 12 -18.66 -8.17 5.49
N GLY A 13 -18.92 -8.01 4.19
CA GLY A 13 -19.76 -6.95 3.67
C GLY A 13 -19.24 -6.31 2.37
N LEU A 14 -19.58 -5.06 2.15
CA LEU A 14 -19.13 -4.28 0.99
C LEU A 14 -18.06 -3.28 1.43
N ALA A 15 -16.86 -3.40 0.87
CA ALA A 15 -15.82 -2.40 1.03
C ALA A 15 -15.92 -1.38 -0.10
N ASP A 16 -16.12 -0.12 0.24
CA ASP A 16 -15.98 0.95 -0.75
C ASP A 16 -14.51 1.11 -1.15
N ALA A 17 -14.28 1.53 -2.38
CA ALA A 17 -12.95 1.71 -2.93
C ALA A 17 -12.90 2.87 -3.90
N PHE A 18 -11.74 3.49 -4.03
CA PHE A 18 -11.43 4.45 -5.07
C PHE A 18 -10.61 3.77 -6.18
N ALA A 19 -10.90 4.07 -7.43
CA ALA A 19 -10.06 3.64 -8.54
C ALA A 19 -9.71 4.82 -9.46
N ALA A 20 -8.46 4.79 -9.97
CA ALA A 20 -7.96 5.70 -11.00
C ALA A 20 -7.31 4.87 -12.10
N PHE A 21 -7.55 5.22 -13.39
CA PHE A 21 -7.05 4.45 -14.51
C PHE A 21 -6.91 5.31 -15.77
N PRO A 22 -6.08 4.90 -16.77
CA PRO A 22 -5.97 5.61 -18.04
C PRO A 22 -7.25 5.51 -18.87
N ASP A 23 -7.61 6.58 -19.55
CA ASP A 23 -8.71 6.62 -20.52
C ASP A 23 -8.20 6.28 -21.93
N SER A 24 -7.76 5.06 -22.12
CA SER A 24 -7.13 4.62 -23.38
C SER A 24 -7.96 3.62 -24.20
N GLY A 25 -9.03 3.10 -23.59
CA GLY A 25 -9.80 1.99 -24.17
C GLY A 25 -9.03 0.65 -24.22
N ARG A 26 -7.83 0.57 -23.64
CA ARG A 26 -7.01 -0.64 -23.52
C ARG A 26 -7.01 -1.18 -22.11
N ARG A 27 -6.54 -2.42 -21.93
CA ARG A 27 -6.29 -3.01 -20.61
C ARG A 27 -4.94 -2.52 -20.07
N HIS A 28 -4.84 -2.37 -18.76
CA HIS A 28 -3.69 -1.84 -18.04
C HIS A 28 -3.25 -2.77 -16.92
N PRO A 29 -1.96 -2.83 -16.58
CA PRO A 29 -1.50 -3.58 -15.41
C PRO A 29 -2.21 -3.13 -14.14
N GLY A 30 -2.67 -4.10 -13.33
CA GLY A 30 -3.36 -3.83 -12.08
C GLY A 30 -2.39 -3.47 -10.95
N LEU A 31 -2.77 -2.47 -10.16
CA LEU A 31 -2.05 -2.05 -8.96
C LEU A 31 -3.03 -1.90 -7.79
N LEU A 32 -2.84 -2.71 -6.76
CA LEU A 32 -3.55 -2.57 -5.48
C LEU A 32 -2.75 -1.64 -4.58
N MET A 33 -3.34 -0.50 -4.18
CA MET A 33 -2.70 0.50 -3.34
C MET A 33 -3.40 0.56 -1.98
N TYR A 34 -2.75 0.08 -0.93
CA TYR A 34 -3.25 0.14 0.43
C TYR A 34 -3.00 1.52 1.07
N PRO A 35 -4.03 2.16 1.63
CA PRO A 35 -3.89 3.42 2.35
C PRO A 35 -3.09 3.26 3.63
N ASP A 36 -2.68 4.39 4.21
CA ASP A 36 -2.20 4.45 5.59
C ASP A 36 -3.35 4.35 6.61
N GLY A 37 -3.03 4.47 7.90
CA GLY A 37 -4.00 4.39 8.97
C GLY A 37 -5.11 5.45 8.94
N PHE A 38 -4.92 6.52 8.19
CA PHE A 38 -5.93 7.59 8.04
C PHE A 38 -6.96 7.30 6.93
N GLY A 39 -6.75 6.23 6.15
CA GLY A 39 -7.69 5.80 5.11
C GLY A 39 -7.67 6.63 3.83
N ILE A 40 -8.65 6.38 2.96
CA ILE A 40 -8.76 7.03 1.65
C ILE A 40 -9.13 8.50 1.84
N ARG A 41 -8.28 9.40 1.31
CA ARG A 41 -8.46 10.84 1.37
C ARG A 41 -7.77 11.52 0.16
N PRO A 42 -7.87 12.85 -0.05
CA PRO A 42 -7.39 13.51 -1.27
C PRO A 42 -5.96 13.15 -1.64
N VAL A 43 -4.99 13.19 -0.73
CA VAL A 43 -3.58 12.87 -1.03
C VAL A 43 -3.41 11.48 -1.64
N LEU A 44 -4.12 10.46 -1.15
CA LEU A 44 -4.04 9.10 -1.70
C LEU A 44 -4.75 8.97 -3.04
N ARG A 45 -5.83 9.75 -3.26
CA ARG A 45 -6.48 9.82 -4.58
C ARG A 45 -5.58 10.46 -5.61
N ASP A 46 -4.84 11.51 -5.23
CA ASP A 46 -3.85 12.16 -6.10
C ASP A 46 -2.69 11.23 -6.44
N MET A 47 -2.17 10.49 -5.45
CA MET A 47 -1.12 9.48 -5.69
C MET A 47 -1.62 8.34 -6.61
N ALA A 48 -2.86 7.90 -6.45
CA ALA A 48 -3.46 6.92 -7.35
C ALA A 48 -3.64 7.47 -8.78
N ALA A 49 -4.03 8.74 -8.91
CA ALA A 49 -4.13 9.41 -10.20
C ALA A 49 -2.77 9.58 -10.88
N GLU A 50 -1.71 9.87 -10.12
CA GLU A 50 -0.32 9.91 -10.62
C GLU A 50 0.10 8.54 -11.19
N LEU A 51 -0.13 7.46 -10.44
CA LEU A 51 0.15 6.09 -10.90
C LEU A 51 -0.68 5.72 -12.14
N ALA A 52 -1.93 6.15 -12.19
CA ALA A 52 -2.76 5.99 -13.40
C ALA A 52 -2.17 6.78 -14.59
N GLY A 53 -1.57 7.95 -14.35
CA GLY A 53 -0.81 8.70 -15.35
C GLY A 53 0.38 7.94 -15.93
N HIS A 54 0.95 7.03 -15.15
CA HIS A 54 2.01 6.12 -15.58
C HIS A 54 1.50 4.81 -16.23
N GLY A 55 0.19 4.68 -16.44
CA GLY A 55 -0.38 3.57 -17.21
C GLY A 55 -0.93 2.41 -16.39
N TYR A 56 -1.13 2.56 -15.09
CA TYR A 56 -1.67 1.52 -14.21
C TYR A 56 -3.16 1.70 -13.93
N TYR A 57 -3.90 0.59 -13.79
CA TYR A 57 -5.21 0.60 -13.15
C TYR A 57 -5.00 0.49 -11.64
N VAL A 58 -5.29 1.55 -10.90
CA VAL A 58 -5.02 1.63 -9.46
C VAL A 58 -6.32 1.46 -8.68
N LEU A 59 -6.36 0.47 -7.78
CA LEU A 59 -7.46 0.22 -6.85
C LEU A 59 -7.01 0.54 -5.42
N VAL A 60 -7.74 1.43 -4.75
CA VAL A 60 -7.49 1.83 -3.35
C VAL A 60 -8.70 1.42 -2.51
N PRO A 61 -8.66 0.29 -1.77
CA PRO A 61 -9.78 -0.16 -0.96
C PRO A 61 -9.86 0.57 0.39
N ASN A 62 -11.07 0.77 0.90
CA ASN A 62 -11.29 1.10 2.31
C ASN A 62 -11.01 -0.13 3.16
N VAL A 63 -9.82 -0.23 3.77
CA VAL A 63 -9.43 -1.36 4.61
C VAL A 63 -10.19 -1.42 5.94
N PHE A 64 -10.84 -0.32 6.32
CA PHE A 64 -11.64 -0.20 7.54
C PHE A 64 -13.16 -0.25 7.29
N TYR A 65 -13.60 -0.76 6.15
CA TYR A 65 -15.02 -0.80 5.72
C TYR A 65 -15.97 -1.42 6.75
N ARG A 66 -15.46 -2.30 7.63
CA ARG A 66 -16.26 -2.87 8.76
C ARG A 66 -16.69 -1.83 9.77
N ASN A 67 -16.04 -0.68 9.79
CA ASN A 67 -16.32 0.44 10.68
C ASN A 67 -17.15 1.56 10.02
N GLY A 68 -17.36 1.48 8.72
CA GLY A 68 -18.16 2.42 7.95
C GLY A 68 -17.56 2.75 6.58
N PRO A 69 -18.28 3.52 5.75
CA PRO A 69 -17.79 4.00 4.47
C PRO A 69 -16.70 5.08 4.66
N THR A 70 -15.95 5.34 3.58
CA THR A 70 -14.99 6.45 3.53
C THR A 70 -15.70 7.81 3.55
N PRO A 71 -15.27 8.78 4.39
CA PRO A 71 -14.20 8.68 5.38
C PRO A 71 -14.68 7.94 6.65
N VAL A 72 -13.88 6.99 7.15
CA VAL A 72 -14.21 6.22 8.37
C VAL A 72 -14.07 7.07 9.63
N ILE A 73 -13.16 8.03 9.59
CA ILE A 73 -12.96 9.06 10.63
C ILE A 73 -12.95 10.44 9.99
N GLU A 74 -13.43 11.43 10.71
CA GLU A 74 -13.33 12.82 10.29
C GLU A 74 -11.90 13.33 10.51
N LEU A 75 -11.28 13.87 9.45
CA LEU A 75 -9.94 14.41 9.46
C LEU A 75 -9.97 15.90 9.13
N PRO A 76 -9.10 16.72 9.74
CA PRO A 76 -8.87 18.08 9.25
C PRO A 76 -8.16 18.03 7.89
N ASP A 77 -8.26 19.11 7.13
CA ASP A 77 -7.58 19.23 5.82
C ASP A 77 -6.05 19.08 5.91
N TYR A 78 -5.48 19.37 7.09
CA TYR A 78 -4.07 19.19 7.40
C TYR A 78 -3.89 18.64 8.81
N ILE A 79 -3.15 17.55 8.94
CA ILE A 79 -2.87 16.84 10.19
C ILE A 79 -1.52 17.32 10.74
N GLY A 80 -1.53 18.46 11.44
CA GLY A 80 -0.38 18.98 12.17
C GLY A 80 -0.21 18.33 13.54
N GLU A 81 0.85 18.74 14.25
CA GLU A 81 1.23 18.22 15.57
C GLU A 81 0.06 18.25 16.58
N GLU A 82 -0.70 19.35 16.61
CA GLU A 82 -1.82 19.53 17.54
C GLU A 82 -2.97 18.51 17.29
N ALA A 83 -3.28 18.22 16.02
CA ALA A 83 -4.36 17.30 15.64
C ALA A 83 -3.93 15.83 15.75
N ARG A 84 -2.64 15.54 15.58
CA ARG A 84 -2.10 14.19 15.43
C ARG A 84 -2.50 13.24 16.55
N SER A 85 -2.39 13.65 17.80
CA SER A 85 -2.71 12.78 18.95
C SER A 85 -4.18 12.38 18.98
N GLY A 86 -5.10 13.32 18.69
CA GLY A 86 -6.53 13.06 18.62
C GLY A 86 -6.94 12.18 17.44
N VAL A 87 -6.30 12.37 16.29
CA VAL A 87 -6.49 11.50 15.11
C VAL A 87 -5.97 10.10 15.39
N MET A 88 -4.75 9.95 15.94
CA MET A 88 -4.18 8.65 16.27
C MET A 88 -5.01 7.88 17.30
N ALA A 89 -5.62 8.54 18.27
CA ALA A 89 -6.51 7.90 19.25
C ALA A 89 -7.75 7.25 18.58
N GLN A 90 -8.22 7.79 17.46
CA GLN A 90 -9.32 7.20 16.67
C GLN A 90 -8.85 6.10 15.74
N VAL A 91 -7.65 6.22 15.17
CA VAL A 91 -7.08 5.29 14.16
C VAL A 91 -6.56 4.01 14.81
N MET A 92 -5.88 4.09 15.95
CA MET A 92 -5.25 2.92 16.57
C MET A 92 -6.19 1.76 16.88
N PRO A 93 -7.44 1.98 17.35
CA PRO A 93 -8.42 0.90 17.51
C PRO A 93 -8.80 0.23 16.18
N LEU A 94 -8.87 1.00 15.07
CA LEU A 94 -9.18 0.47 13.74
C LEU A 94 -8.05 -0.43 13.25
N ILE A 95 -6.80 0.02 13.38
CA ILE A 95 -5.61 -0.77 13.05
C ILE A 95 -5.57 -2.05 13.89
N GLY A 96 -5.77 -1.95 15.20
CA GLY A 96 -5.76 -3.11 16.10
C GLY A 96 -6.84 -4.13 15.80
N ALA A 97 -7.99 -3.70 15.29
CA ALA A 97 -9.08 -4.58 14.90
C ALA A 97 -8.85 -5.28 13.54
N HIS A 98 -7.91 -4.78 12.71
CA HIS A 98 -7.59 -5.33 11.39
C HIS A 98 -6.54 -6.45 11.50
N THR A 99 -6.99 -7.63 11.94
CA THR A 99 -6.13 -8.79 12.19
C THR A 99 -5.49 -9.35 10.90
N ALA A 100 -4.43 -10.15 11.05
CA ALA A 100 -3.80 -10.83 9.91
C ALA A 100 -4.76 -11.75 9.15
N GLU A 101 -5.72 -12.37 9.84
CA GLU A 101 -6.76 -13.20 9.21
C GLU A 101 -7.71 -12.37 8.36
N ARG A 102 -8.20 -11.23 8.88
CA ARG A 102 -9.02 -10.28 8.12
C ARG A 102 -8.26 -9.73 6.92
N ALA A 103 -7.01 -9.34 7.10
CA ALA A 103 -6.15 -8.86 6.02
C ALA A 103 -6.04 -9.88 4.88
N ARG A 104 -5.85 -11.17 5.20
CA ARG A 104 -5.77 -12.25 4.22
C ARG A 104 -7.09 -12.47 3.47
N SER A 105 -8.20 -12.48 4.18
CA SER A 105 -9.54 -12.63 3.60
C SER A 105 -9.86 -11.47 2.65
N ASP A 106 -9.60 -10.25 3.08
CA ASP A 106 -9.84 -9.04 2.30
C ASP A 106 -8.93 -8.96 1.07
N ALA A 107 -7.65 -9.33 1.21
CA ALA A 107 -6.70 -9.38 0.08
C ALA A 107 -7.19 -10.28 -1.05
N ALA A 108 -7.75 -11.46 -0.72
CA ALA A 108 -8.34 -12.35 -1.72
C ALA A 108 -9.48 -11.70 -2.49
N ALA A 109 -10.36 -10.96 -1.80
CA ALA A 109 -11.47 -10.25 -2.40
C ALA A 109 -11.00 -9.07 -3.26
N TYR A 110 -10.03 -8.28 -2.78
CA TYR A 110 -9.48 -7.14 -3.52
C TYR A 110 -8.76 -7.58 -4.79
N LEU A 111 -7.94 -8.63 -4.73
CA LEU A 111 -7.25 -9.19 -5.89
C LEU A 111 -8.23 -9.78 -6.91
N ALA A 112 -9.24 -10.51 -6.45
CA ALA A 112 -10.27 -11.07 -7.33
C ALA A 112 -11.07 -9.96 -8.03
N PHE A 113 -11.43 -8.91 -7.29
CA PHE A 113 -12.14 -7.75 -7.84
C PHE A 113 -11.30 -6.99 -8.87
N LEU A 114 -10.02 -6.70 -8.55
CA LEU A 114 -9.10 -5.99 -9.43
C LEU A 114 -8.87 -6.78 -10.73
N ASN A 115 -8.55 -8.08 -10.65
CA ASN A 115 -8.33 -8.92 -11.81
C ASN A 115 -9.60 -9.20 -12.64
N GLY A 116 -10.79 -9.02 -12.05
CA GLY A 116 -12.07 -9.11 -12.74
C GLY A 116 -12.47 -7.84 -13.51
N ARG A 117 -11.70 -6.76 -13.42
CA ARG A 117 -12.02 -5.51 -14.12
C ARG A 117 -11.70 -5.63 -15.62
N PRO A 118 -12.61 -5.19 -16.49
CA PRO A 118 -12.37 -5.25 -17.95
C PRO A 118 -11.20 -4.36 -18.39
N GLU A 119 -10.87 -3.33 -17.61
CA GLU A 119 -9.76 -2.41 -17.86
C GLU A 119 -8.41 -2.94 -17.37
N VAL A 120 -8.38 -4.07 -16.64
CA VAL A 120 -7.15 -4.65 -16.08
C VAL A 120 -6.63 -5.78 -16.96
N SER A 121 -5.32 -5.78 -17.23
CA SER A 121 -4.63 -6.83 -17.99
C SER A 121 -4.60 -8.14 -17.21
N ASP A 122 -4.60 -9.26 -17.92
CA ASP A 122 -4.45 -10.57 -17.30
C ASP A 122 -3.04 -10.75 -16.72
N GLY A 123 -2.93 -11.45 -15.61
CA GLY A 123 -1.67 -11.78 -14.98
C GLY A 123 -1.57 -11.29 -13.53
N PRO A 124 -0.39 -11.40 -12.93
CA PRO A 124 -0.15 -10.91 -11.58
C PRO A 124 -0.15 -9.39 -11.53
N VAL A 125 -0.54 -8.85 -10.39
CA VAL A 125 -0.61 -7.40 -10.12
C VAL A 125 0.59 -6.94 -9.27
N ALA A 126 0.79 -5.64 -9.16
CA ALA A 126 1.63 -5.09 -8.09
C ALA A 126 0.78 -4.66 -6.89
N VAL A 127 1.42 -4.59 -5.74
CA VAL A 127 0.80 -4.10 -4.50
C VAL A 127 1.72 -3.06 -3.88
N THR A 128 1.19 -1.89 -3.55
CA THR A 128 1.93 -0.88 -2.77
C THR A 128 1.13 -0.46 -1.55
N GLY A 129 1.80 0.04 -0.53
CA GLY A 129 1.12 0.50 0.67
C GLY A 129 1.98 1.36 1.58
N TYR A 130 1.29 2.13 2.42
CA TYR A 130 1.84 3.16 3.28
C TYR A 130 1.52 2.88 4.74
N CYS A 131 2.48 3.03 5.65
CA CYS A 131 2.29 2.72 7.07
C CYS A 131 1.77 1.27 7.25
N ILE A 132 0.63 1.08 7.92
CA ILE A 132 -0.04 -0.23 8.03
C ILE A 132 -0.33 -0.85 6.66
N GLY A 133 -0.62 -0.04 5.65
CA GLY A 133 -0.85 -0.49 4.27
C GLY A 133 0.35 -1.21 3.66
N GLY A 134 1.58 -0.85 4.02
CA GLY A 134 2.77 -1.57 3.57
C GLY A 134 2.89 -2.97 4.19
N LEU A 135 2.47 -3.15 5.44
CA LEU A 135 2.35 -4.47 6.05
C LEU A 135 1.25 -5.29 5.37
N LEU A 136 0.10 -4.66 5.05
CA LEU A 136 -0.98 -5.33 4.31
C LEU A 136 -0.52 -5.75 2.91
N ALA A 137 0.32 -4.96 2.24
CA ALA A 137 0.91 -5.31 0.95
C ALA A 137 1.79 -6.56 1.05
N MET A 138 2.65 -6.65 2.07
CA MET A 138 3.46 -7.85 2.32
C MET A 138 2.61 -9.08 2.66
N ARG A 139 1.60 -8.93 3.51
CA ARG A 139 0.65 -10.01 3.84
C ARG A 139 -0.10 -10.52 2.61
N THR A 140 -0.45 -9.60 1.70
CA THR A 140 -1.11 -9.93 0.43
C THR A 140 -0.20 -10.77 -0.45
N ALA A 141 1.06 -10.39 -0.62
CA ALA A 141 2.03 -11.14 -1.42
C ALA A 141 2.34 -12.51 -0.81
N ALA A 142 2.49 -12.58 0.51
CA ALA A 142 2.71 -13.85 1.21
C ALA A 142 1.52 -14.83 1.08
N ALA A 143 0.29 -14.30 1.11
CA ALA A 143 -0.92 -15.11 0.99
C ALA A 143 -1.26 -15.51 -0.46
N HIS A 144 -0.80 -14.73 -1.45
CA HIS A 144 -1.14 -14.90 -2.87
C HIS A 144 0.10 -14.76 -3.76
N PRO A 145 1.14 -15.61 -3.59
CA PRO A 145 2.42 -15.46 -4.28
C PRO A 145 2.32 -15.58 -5.80
N ASP A 146 1.33 -16.31 -6.31
CA ASP A 146 1.03 -16.47 -7.73
C ASP A 146 0.31 -15.27 -8.37
N LYS A 147 -0.24 -14.38 -7.54
CA LYS A 147 -1.03 -13.21 -7.99
C LYS A 147 -0.31 -11.87 -7.84
N VAL A 148 0.83 -11.85 -7.15
CA VAL A 148 1.56 -10.61 -6.86
C VAL A 148 2.97 -10.69 -7.44
N ALA A 149 3.28 -9.83 -8.41
CA ALA A 149 4.59 -9.74 -9.05
C ALA A 149 5.56 -8.79 -8.33
N ALA A 150 5.03 -7.74 -7.70
CA ALA A 150 5.82 -6.74 -7.01
C ALA A 150 5.12 -6.20 -5.76
N VAL A 151 5.92 -5.86 -4.75
CA VAL A 151 5.46 -5.18 -3.52
C VAL A 151 6.33 -3.96 -3.25
N ALA A 152 5.69 -2.84 -2.91
CA ALA A 152 6.39 -1.69 -2.35
C ALA A 152 5.74 -1.25 -1.04
N GLY A 153 6.51 -1.23 0.04
CA GLY A 153 6.10 -0.74 1.37
C GLY A 153 6.87 0.51 1.77
N PHE A 154 6.16 1.56 2.16
CA PHE A 154 6.78 2.81 2.60
C PHE A 154 6.40 3.13 4.05
N HIS A 155 7.41 3.50 4.86
CA HIS A 155 7.28 3.72 6.32
C HIS A 155 6.39 2.67 7.00
N ALA A 156 6.64 1.40 6.67
CA ALA A 156 5.78 0.27 7.03
C ALA A 156 6.41 -0.59 8.14
N PRO A 157 5.63 -1.08 9.12
CA PRO A 157 6.09 -1.97 10.17
C PRO A 157 6.20 -3.43 9.69
N VAL A 158 6.96 -3.68 8.61
CA VAL A 158 7.02 -4.98 7.91
C VAL A 158 7.57 -6.10 8.79
N GLY A 159 8.42 -5.79 9.75
CA GLY A 159 8.97 -6.77 10.70
C GLY A 159 7.99 -7.25 11.77
N ALA A 160 6.80 -6.64 11.88
CA ALA A 160 5.86 -6.91 12.97
C ALA A 160 5.32 -8.35 13.00
N ASP A 161 5.22 -9.03 11.85
CA ASP A 161 4.72 -10.42 11.74
C ASP A 161 5.84 -11.48 11.83
N GLY A 162 7.08 -11.07 12.00
CA GLY A 162 8.23 -11.96 12.04
C GLY A 162 8.69 -12.50 10.67
N PRO A 163 9.80 -13.27 10.65
CA PRO A 163 10.43 -13.72 9.41
C PRO A 163 9.61 -14.74 8.61
N GLU A 164 8.69 -15.45 9.26
CA GLU A 164 7.84 -16.45 8.59
C GLU A 164 6.94 -15.83 7.52
N LEU A 165 6.59 -14.53 7.66
CA LEU A 165 5.83 -13.80 6.64
C LEU A 165 6.50 -13.87 5.27
N PHE A 166 7.84 -13.88 5.22
CA PHE A 166 8.60 -13.80 3.96
C PHE A 166 8.71 -15.15 3.24
N SER A 167 8.48 -16.27 3.92
CA SER A 167 8.77 -17.62 3.42
C SER A 167 8.01 -18.00 2.14
N THR A 168 6.89 -17.36 1.86
CA THR A 168 6.05 -17.61 0.66
C THR A 168 6.08 -16.48 -0.35
N VAL A 169 6.79 -15.39 -0.07
CA VAL A 169 6.85 -14.22 -0.96
C VAL A 169 7.74 -14.52 -2.16
N THR A 170 7.16 -14.48 -3.36
CA THR A 170 7.88 -14.65 -4.65
C THR A 170 8.02 -13.33 -5.41
N ALA A 171 7.30 -12.30 -4.97
CA ALA A 171 7.29 -10.97 -5.57
C ALA A 171 8.64 -10.27 -5.43
N GLN A 172 8.95 -9.37 -6.36
CA GLN A 172 10.03 -8.38 -6.17
C GLN A 172 9.61 -7.33 -5.14
N VAL A 173 10.44 -7.07 -4.15
CA VAL A 173 10.09 -6.21 -3.01
C VAL A 173 10.93 -4.94 -2.96
N HIS A 174 10.30 -3.81 -2.66
CA HIS A 174 10.98 -2.58 -2.22
C HIS A 174 10.42 -2.12 -0.88
N LEU A 175 11.32 -1.83 0.09
CA LEU A 175 10.97 -1.29 1.39
C LEU A 175 11.69 0.04 1.62
N GLY A 176 10.93 1.13 1.72
CA GLY A 176 11.42 2.47 2.03
C GLY A 176 11.05 2.86 3.46
N HIS A 177 12.02 2.84 4.37
CA HIS A 177 11.81 3.15 5.79
C HIS A 177 12.07 4.64 6.07
N ALA A 178 11.30 5.24 6.96
CA ALA A 178 11.66 6.53 7.52
C ALA A 178 12.85 6.37 8.49
N GLU A 179 13.67 7.42 8.61
CA GLU A 179 14.88 7.37 9.45
C GLU A 179 14.56 7.08 10.93
N GLY A 180 13.38 7.51 11.42
CA GLY A 180 12.95 7.26 12.79
C GLY A 180 12.21 5.93 13.01
N ASP A 181 11.88 5.18 11.96
CA ASP A 181 11.06 3.96 12.05
C ASP A 181 11.89 2.70 12.30
N ILE A 182 13.15 2.71 11.94
CA ILE A 182 14.02 1.53 12.00
C ILE A 182 15.48 1.95 12.20
N THR A 183 16.20 1.25 13.06
CA THR A 183 17.64 1.43 13.21
C THR A 183 18.41 0.68 12.12
N PRO A 184 19.69 1.04 11.84
CA PRO A 184 20.54 0.28 10.91
C PRO A 184 20.69 -1.21 11.30
N GLU A 185 20.70 -1.53 12.59
CA GLU A 185 20.78 -2.89 13.12
C GLU A 185 19.51 -3.68 12.80
N GLU A 186 18.32 -3.09 13.06
CA GLU A 186 17.03 -3.70 12.76
C GLU A 186 16.81 -3.85 11.25
N LEU A 187 17.23 -2.87 10.45
CA LEU A 187 17.25 -3.00 8.99
C LEU A 187 18.13 -4.17 8.54
N GLY A 188 19.32 -4.32 9.16
CA GLY A 188 20.21 -5.45 8.91
C GLY A 188 19.57 -6.80 9.24
N GLU A 189 18.78 -6.89 10.32
CA GLU A 189 18.04 -8.10 10.70
C GLU A 189 16.91 -8.41 9.73
N LEU A 190 16.14 -7.40 9.33
CA LEU A 190 15.08 -7.51 8.33
C LEU A 190 15.68 -8.01 6.99
N ASN A 191 16.77 -7.42 6.55
CA ASN A 191 17.41 -7.81 5.29
C ASN A 191 17.92 -9.26 5.35
N ARG A 192 18.51 -9.70 6.47
CA ARG A 192 18.91 -11.12 6.65
C ARG A 192 17.72 -12.07 6.59
N SER A 193 16.58 -11.67 7.13
CA SER A 193 15.36 -12.47 7.10
C SER A 193 14.80 -12.61 5.69
N LEU A 194 14.80 -11.52 4.90
CA LEU A 194 14.39 -11.52 3.49
C LEU A 194 15.35 -12.38 2.62
N ASP A 195 16.67 -12.23 2.82
CA ASP A 195 17.69 -13.03 2.14
C ASP A 195 17.53 -14.53 2.45
N ALA A 196 17.34 -14.89 3.72
CA ALA A 196 17.13 -16.27 4.15
C ALA A 196 15.87 -16.90 3.55
N ALA A 197 14.84 -16.10 3.29
CA ALA A 197 13.62 -16.52 2.60
C ALA A 197 13.77 -16.56 1.07
N GLY A 198 14.87 -16.09 0.50
CA GLY A 198 15.12 -16.05 -0.94
C GLY A 198 14.32 -14.98 -1.68
N VAL A 199 13.82 -13.96 -0.98
CA VAL A 199 13.06 -12.85 -1.56
C VAL A 199 14.00 -11.94 -2.36
N GLY A 200 13.62 -11.58 -3.59
CA GLY A 200 14.30 -10.54 -4.36
C GLY A 200 13.87 -9.16 -3.83
N PHE A 201 14.76 -8.42 -3.19
CA PHE A 201 14.38 -7.16 -2.57
C PHE A 201 15.41 -6.04 -2.69
N THR A 202 14.93 -4.83 -2.42
CA THR A 202 15.71 -3.64 -2.03
C THR A 202 15.08 -3.05 -0.78
N SER A 203 15.90 -2.64 0.18
CA SER A 203 15.41 -2.06 1.44
C SER A 203 16.39 -0.96 1.88
N GLU A 204 15.85 0.22 2.21
CA GLU A 204 16.70 1.37 2.54
C GLU A 204 16.02 2.35 3.50
N ILE A 205 16.81 3.04 4.31
CA ILE A 205 16.39 4.17 5.12
C ILE A 205 16.41 5.43 4.24
N TYR A 206 15.35 6.23 4.32
CA TYR A 206 15.25 7.52 3.62
C TYR A 206 15.71 8.62 4.57
N PRO A 207 16.92 9.22 4.34
CA PRO A 207 17.48 10.19 5.27
C PRO A 207 16.62 11.44 5.44
N GLY A 208 16.56 11.96 6.67
CA GLY A 208 15.81 13.18 7.00
C GLY A 208 14.29 13.02 6.90
N THR A 209 13.78 11.81 6.95
CA THR A 209 12.33 11.54 6.93
C THR A 209 11.84 10.99 8.26
N VAL A 210 10.55 11.22 8.54
CA VAL A 210 9.83 10.64 9.67
C VAL A 210 8.65 9.81 9.17
N HIS A 211 8.06 9.01 10.05
CA HIS A 211 6.90 8.17 9.71
C HIS A 211 5.78 8.99 9.07
N GLY A 212 5.31 8.58 7.89
CA GLY A 212 4.29 9.30 7.12
C GLY A 212 4.85 10.29 6.08
N PHE A 213 6.16 10.25 5.79
CA PHE A 213 6.85 11.21 4.92
C PHE A 213 6.27 11.36 3.50
N THR A 214 5.47 10.43 3.03
CA THR A 214 4.83 10.49 1.70
C THR A 214 3.53 11.30 1.69
N MET A 215 2.97 11.63 2.87
CA MET A 215 1.64 12.21 3.02
C MET A 215 1.70 13.74 3.10
N SER A 216 1.40 14.43 1.99
CA SER A 216 1.52 15.90 1.87
C SER A 216 0.51 16.69 2.70
N ASP A 217 -0.50 16.03 3.24
CA ASP A 217 -1.51 16.58 4.13
C ASP A 217 -1.15 16.44 5.63
N THR A 218 0.12 16.13 5.93
CA THR A 218 0.62 16.00 7.31
C THR A 218 1.92 16.79 7.52
N ASP A 219 2.26 17.07 8.78
CA ASP A 219 3.52 17.66 9.18
C ASP A 219 4.74 16.73 9.03
N ALA A 220 4.51 15.44 8.81
CA ALA A 220 5.54 14.45 8.51
C ALA A 220 6.05 14.53 7.07
N PHE A 221 5.42 15.28 6.19
CA PHE A 221 5.72 15.29 4.77
C PHE A 221 7.16 15.71 4.46
N SER A 222 7.79 14.94 3.59
CA SER A 222 9.11 15.23 3.03
C SER A 222 9.07 15.19 1.50
N ALA A 223 9.29 16.34 0.87
CA ALA A 223 9.34 16.42 -0.59
C ALA A 223 10.49 15.59 -1.20
N SER A 224 11.64 15.49 -0.50
CA SER A 224 12.76 14.63 -0.92
C SER A 224 12.44 13.15 -0.72
N GLY A 225 11.77 12.82 0.40
CA GLY A 225 11.29 11.47 0.67
C GLY A 225 10.27 10.99 -0.37
N LEU A 226 9.30 11.87 -0.75
CA LEU A 226 8.33 11.56 -1.78
C LEU A 226 8.98 11.39 -3.17
N ARG A 227 9.96 12.24 -3.54
CA ARG A 227 10.71 12.03 -4.80
C ARG A 227 11.40 10.68 -4.81
N ARG A 228 12.11 10.32 -3.74
CA ARG A 228 12.78 9.01 -3.63
C ARG A 228 11.79 7.85 -3.68
N HIS A 229 10.62 8.01 -3.08
CA HIS A 229 9.52 7.05 -3.20
C HIS A 229 9.16 6.79 -4.67
N TRP A 230 8.95 7.84 -5.50
CA TRP A 230 8.66 7.68 -6.92
C TRP A 230 9.83 7.07 -7.69
N ASP A 231 11.07 7.49 -7.40
CA ASP A 231 12.30 6.97 -8.02
C ASP A 231 12.51 5.47 -7.75
N ARG A 232 11.87 4.91 -6.73
CA ARG A 232 11.92 3.47 -6.41
C ARG A 232 10.69 2.70 -6.87
N LEU A 233 9.51 3.27 -6.67
CA LEU A 233 8.26 2.61 -7.00
C LEU A 233 8.09 2.43 -8.51
N LEU A 234 8.24 3.50 -9.30
CA LEU A 234 7.98 3.44 -10.73
C LEU A 234 8.88 2.44 -11.47
N PRO A 235 10.22 2.41 -11.28
CA PRO A 235 11.05 1.39 -11.90
C PRO A 235 10.77 -0.04 -11.40
N LEU A 236 10.32 -0.21 -10.14
CA LEU A 236 9.89 -1.52 -9.65
C LEU A 236 8.67 -2.02 -10.43
N LEU A 237 7.66 -1.17 -10.59
CA LEU A 237 6.44 -1.50 -11.32
C LEU A 237 6.74 -1.81 -12.79
N GLU A 238 7.53 -0.97 -13.45
CA GLU A 238 7.89 -1.12 -14.87
C GLU A 238 8.59 -2.45 -15.17
N ARG A 239 9.55 -2.87 -14.34
CA ARG A 239 10.27 -4.13 -14.57
C ARG A 239 9.51 -5.38 -14.15
N SER A 240 8.50 -5.24 -13.27
CA SER A 240 7.77 -6.38 -12.71
C SER A 240 6.43 -6.65 -13.39
N LEU A 241 5.85 -5.65 -14.03
CA LEU A 241 4.56 -5.77 -14.72
C LEU A 241 4.78 -5.60 -16.21
N PRO A 242 4.31 -6.54 -17.05
CA PRO A 242 4.41 -6.39 -18.50
C PRO A 242 3.63 -5.15 -18.95
N ALA A 243 4.23 -4.38 -19.86
CA ALA A 243 3.52 -3.31 -20.54
C ALA A 243 2.31 -3.88 -21.28
N GLY A 244 1.12 -3.29 -21.06
CA GLY A 244 -0.13 -3.68 -21.73
C GLY A 244 -0.14 -3.29 -23.22
#